data_1877bef08b1696cee696e8c2cff1018e
#
_entry.id   1877bef08b1696cee696e8c2cff1018e
#
_cell.length_a   1.000
_cell.length_b   1.000
_cell.length_c   1.000
_cell.angle_alpha   90.00
_cell.angle_beta   90.00
_cell.angle_gamma   90.00
#
_symmetry.space_group_name_H-M   'P 1'
#
loop_
_entity.id
_entity.type
_entity.pdbx_description
1 polymer ?
#
loop_
_entity_poly.entity_id
_entity_poly.type
_entity_poly.pdbx_seq_one_letter_code
_entity_poly.pdbx_strand_id
1 'polypeptide(L)' 'MVKAVVDVEEEIMALGGELHADGNAMLFQEGSKQENLWGINIYPDKSEDEWIEFSALINIRPSIGNRSMEIQDTRIKEKI' A
#
# COMPACT_ATOMS: atom_id res chain seq x y z
N MET A 1 0.47 -1.01 15.06
CA MET A 1 0.58 -1.04 13.58
C MET A 1 -0.77 -0.76 12.95
N VAL A 2 -0.79 0.10 11.96
CA VAL A 2 -1.99 0.41 11.18
C VAL A 2 -1.77 -0.07 9.75
N LYS A 3 -2.68 -0.88 9.22
CA LYS A 3 -2.63 -1.30 7.82
C LYS A 3 -3.24 -0.19 6.96
N ALA A 4 -2.61 0.11 5.82
CA ALA A 4 -3.10 1.10 4.89
C ALA A 4 -2.92 0.62 3.45
N VAL A 5 -3.81 1.08 2.58
CA VAL A 5 -3.70 0.85 1.14
C VAL A 5 -3.73 2.22 0.47
N VAL A 6 -2.75 2.47 -0.38
CA VAL A 6 -2.57 3.77 -1.03
C VAL A 6 -2.82 3.64 -2.53
N ASP A 7 -3.62 4.56 -3.08
CA ASP A 7 -3.72 4.77 -4.51
C ASP A 7 -2.70 5.85 -4.86
N VAL A 8 -1.58 5.45 -5.45
CA VAL A 8 -0.47 6.37 -5.72
C VAL A 8 -0.75 7.35 -6.86
N GLU A 9 -1.73 7.06 -7.71
CA GLU A 9 -2.11 7.95 -8.80
C GLU A 9 -3.06 9.05 -8.30
N GLU A 10 -4.08 8.66 -7.52
CA GLU A 10 -5.07 9.60 -7.00
C GLU A 10 -4.64 10.24 -5.69
N GLU A 11 -3.57 9.77 -5.08
CA GLU A 11 -3.04 10.26 -3.82
C GLU A 11 -4.05 10.18 -2.68
N ILE A 12 -4.79 9.07 -2.61
CA ILE A 12 -5.74 8.76 -1.54
C ILE A 12 -5.34 7.48 -0.83
N MET A 13 -5.87 7.29 0.37
CA MET A 13 -5.47 6.18 1.22
C MET A 13 -6.66 5.65 2.01
N ALA A 14 -6.76 4.32 2.12
CA ALA A 14 -7.66 3.65 3.04
C ALA A 14 -6.86 3.22 4.27
N LEU A 15 -7.26 3.67 5.45
CA LEU A 15 -6.59 3.38 6.71
C LEU A 15 -7.37 2.39 7.56
N GLY A 16 -6.64 1.52 8.24
CA GLY A 16 -7.22 0.58 9.19
C GLY A 16 -7.68 -0.71 8.53
N GLY A 17 -8.58 -1.42 9.21
CA GLY A 17 -9.01 -2.74 8.79
C GLY A 17 -8.05 -3.83 9.29
N GLU A 18 -8.48 -5.07 9.24
CA GLU A 18 -7.69 -6.21 9.69
C GLU A 18 -6.73 -6.71 8.61
N LEU A 19 -7.12 -6.57 7.34
CA LEU A 19 -6.35 -7.03 6.19
C LEU A 19 -6.19 -5.91 5.17
N HIS A 20 -5.03 -5.88 4.51
CA HIS A 20 -4.83 -4.96 3.39
C HIS A 20 -5.85 -5.17 2.28
N ALA A 21 -6.32 -6.42 2.09
CA ALA A 21 -7.33 -6.74 1.08
C ALA A 21 -8.64 -5.95 1.29
N ASP A 22 -8.98 -5.63 2.53
CA ASP A 22 -10.20 -4.86 2.84
C ASP A 22 -10.07 -3.42 2.33
N GLY A 23 -8.93 -2.79 2.56
CA GLY A 23 -8.66 -1.44 2.05
C GLY A 23 -8.59 -1.42 0.53
N ASN A 24 -7.96 -2.45 -0.05
CA ASN A 24 -7.87 -2.60 -1.49
C ASN A 24 -9.28 -2.68 -2.13
N ALA A 25 -10.16 -3.49 -1.55
CA ALA A 25 -11.53 -3.63 -2.04
C ALA A 25 -12.30 -2.31 -1.94
N MET A 26 -12.12 -1.59 -0.84
CA MET A 26 -12.77 -0.29 -0.63
C MET A 26 -12.37 0.70 -1.72
N LEU A 27 -11.07 0.87 -1.95
CA LEU A 27 -10.59 1.82 -2.96
C LEU A 27 -10.99 1.39 -4.37
N PHE A 28 -10.96 0.10 -4.65
CA PHE A 28 -11.38 -0.43 -5.94
C PHE A 28 -12.85 -0.11 -6.22
N GLN A 29 -13.71 -0.25 -5.21
CA GLN A 29 -15.14 0.09 -5.33
C GLN A 29 -15.35 1.59 -5.55
N GLU A 30 -14.46 2.42 -5.01
CA GLU A 30 -14.51 3.88 -5.19
C GLU A 30 -13.93 4.35 -6.53
N GLY A 31 -13.49 3.42 -7.36
CA GLY A 31 -13.02 3.72 -8.70
C GLY A 31 -11.52 3.70 -8.90
N SER A 32 -10.74 3.36 -7.89
CA SER A 32 -9.28 3.23 -8.03
C SER A 32 -8.95 2.06 -8.95
N LYS A 33 -7.87 2.22 -9.74
CA LYS A 33 -7.36 1.14 -10.57
C LYS A 33 -6.49 0.23 -9.73
N GLN A 34 -6.68 -1.08 -9.86
CA GLN A 34 -5.92 -2.07 -9.09
C GLN A 34 -4.41 -1.90 -9.20
N GLU A 35 -3.92 -1.53 -10.37
CA GLU A 35 -2.50 -1.34 -10.64
C GLU A 35 -1.87 -0.19 -9.84
N ASN A 36 -2.69 0.72 -9.31
CA ASN A 36 -2.24 1.87 -8.52
C ASN A 36 -2.32 1.64 -7.01
N LEU A 37 -2.83 0.48 -6.57
CA LEU A 37 -3.07 0.20 -5.17
C LEU A 37 -1.91 -0.57 -4.55
N TRP A 38 -1.35 -0.02 -3.46
CA TRP A 38 -0.20 -0.59 -2.77
C TRP A 38 -0.46 -0.63 -1.26
N GLY A 39 -0.08 -1.75 -0.65
CA GLY A 39 -0.23 -1.94 0.79
C GLY A 39 0.99 -1.51 1.56
N ILE A 40 0.76 -0.86 2.69
CA ILE A 40 1.81 -0.45 3.61
C ILE A 40 1.36 -0.72 5.04
N ASN A 41 2.32 -0.70 5.96
CA ASN A 41 2.07 -0.74 7.40
C ASN A 41 2.60 0.55 8.01
N ILE A 42 1.83 1.17 8.89
CA ILE A 42 2.22 2.40 9.57
C ILE A 42 2.43 2.11 11.05
N TYR A 43 3.56 2.55 11.59
CA TYR A 43 3.94 2.39 12.99
C TYR A 43 4.10 3.76 13.64
N PRO A 44 3.01 4.40 14.10
CA PRO A 44 3.05 5.78 14.58
C PRO A 44 3.92 5.99 15.83
N ASP A 45 4.16 4.93 16.59
CA ASP A 45 4.94 4.95 17.82
C ASP A 45 6.44 4.76 17.60
N LYS A 46 6.87 4.56 16.36
CA LYS A 46 8.28 4.43 16.00
C LYS A 46 8.84 5.77 15.53
N SER A 47 10.17 5.85 15.36
CA SER A 47 10.82 7.04 14.80
C SER A 47 10.43 7.23 13.34
N GLU A 48 10.55 8.46 12.83
CA GLU A 48 10.17 8.79 11.45
C GLU A 48 10.74 7.83 10.40
N ASP A 49 11.98 7.39 10.60
CA ASP A 49 12.66 6.47 9.67
C ASP A 49 11.95 5.13 9.57
N GLU A 50 11.18 4.76 10.59
CA GLU A 50 10.53 3.45 10.69
C GLU A 50 9.01 3.52 10.68
N TRP A 51 8.43 4.69 10.42
CA TRP A 51 6.98 4.86 10.42
C TRP A 51 6.28 4.01 9.38
N ILE A 52 6.88 3.88 8.20
CA ILE A 52 6.24 3.21 7.07
C ILE A 52 7.03 1.98 6.67
N GLU A 53 6.35 0.84 6.64
CA GLU A 53 6.88 -0.40 6.11
C GLU A 53 6.15 -0.71 4.80
N PHE A 54 6.88 -0.83 3.70
CA PHE A 54 6.33 -1.03 2.36
C PHE A 54 6.13 -2.51 2.05
N SER A 55 5.37 -3.21 2.89
CA SER A 55 5.21 -4.65 2.77
C SER A 55 3.77 -5.10 3.01
N ALA A 56 3.22 -5.84 2.06
CA ALA A 56 1.90 -6.47 2.15
C ALA A 56 1.73 -7.52 1.07
N LEU A 57 0.88 -8.51 1.32
CA LEU A 57 0.62 -9.56 0.33
C LEU A 57 0.05 -9.01 -0.97
N ILE A 58 -0.78 -7.97 -0.91
CA ILE A 58 -1.39 -7.38 -2.11
C ILE A 58 -0.36 -6.78 -3.06
N ASN A 59 0.88 -6.56 -2.59
CA ASN A 59 1.95 -5.99 -3.42
C ASN A 59 2.57 -7.03 -4.36
N ILE A 60 2.32 -8.31 -4.14
CA ILE A 60 2.85 -9.37 -5.01
C ILE A 60 2.06 -9.35 -6.32
N ARG A 61 2.65 -8.78 -7.36
CA ARG A 61 2.06 -8.65 -8.69
C ARG A 61 3.11 -8.87 -9.77
N PRO A 62 3.40 -10.14 -10.09
CA PRO A 62 4.43 -10.44 -11.10
C PRO A 62 4.16 -9.81 -12.46
N SER A 63 2.88 -9.64 -12.82
CA SER A 63 2.48 -9.06 -14.12
C SER A 63 2.95 -7.62 -14.31
N ILE A 64 3.20 -6.90 -13.21
CA ILE A 64 3.72 -5.53 -13.27
C ILE A 64 5.12 -5.42 -12.68
N GLY A 65 5.80 -6.55 -12.53
CA GLY A 65 7.20 -6.59 -12.12
C GLY A 65 7.47 -6.59 -10.63
N ASN A 66 6.44 -6.54 -9.77
CA ASN A 66 6.64 -6.59 -8.33
C ASN A 66 6.39 -8.02 -7.82
N ARG A 67 7.46 -8.77 -7.58
CA ARG A 67 7.39 -10.20 -7.21
C ARG A 67 7.53 -10.46 -5.72
N SER A 68 7.65 -9.41 -4.92
CA SER A 68 7.84 -9.47 -3.48
C SER A 68 6.66 -8.81 -2.76
N MET A 69 6.51 -9.13 -1.48
CA MET A 69 5.58 -8.41 -0.60
C MET A 69 6.02 -6.95 -0.46
N GLU A 70 7.31 -6.69 -0.58
CA GLU A 70 7.85 -5.33 -0.50
C GLU A 70 7.67 -4.61 -1.84
N ILE A 71 7.34 -3.32 -1.76
CA ILE A 71 7.28 -2.45 -2.94
C ILE A 71 8.71 -2.25 -3.42
N GLN A 72 9.00 -2.68 -4.65
CA GLN A 72 10.35 -2.64 -5.20
C GLN A 72 10.67 -1.38 -5.98
N ASP A 73 9.65 -0.70 -6.51
CA ASP A 73 9.83 0.53 -7.30
C ASP A 73 9.99 1.73 -6.38
N THR A 74 11.17 2.36 -6.42
CA THR A 74 11.48 3.52 -5.58
C THR A 74 10.59 4.72 -5.88
N ARG A 75 10.11 4.86 -7.12
CA ARG A 75 9.20 5.96 -7.50
C ARG A 75 7.85 5.81 -6.81
N ILE A 76 7.38 4.59 -6.64
CA ILE A 76 6.13 4.32 -5.92
C ILE A 76 6.32 4.63 -4.44
N LYS A 77 7.44 4.20 -3.84
CA LYS A 77 7.74 4.51 -2.44
C LYS A 77 7.78 6.00 -2.17
N GLU A 78 8.32 6.78 -3.10
CA GLU A 78 8.42 8.23 -2.96
C GLU A 78 7.06 8.91 -2.98
N LYS A 79 6.08 8.35 -3.68
CA LYS A 79 4.71 8.89 -3.71
C LYS A 79 3.95 8.62 -2.42
N ILE A 80 4.37 7.64 -1.66
CA ILE A 80 3.77 7.29 -0.38
C ILE A 80 4.43 8.08 0.74
#